data_f2a753ad33c6e5394ba567970b609a48
#
_entry.id   f2a753ad33c6e5394ba567970b609a48
#
_cell.length_a   1.000
_cell.length_b   1.000
_cell.length_c   1.000
_cell.angle_alpha   90.00
_cell.angle_beta   90.00
_cell.angle_gamma   90.00
#
_symmetry.space_group_name_H-M   'P 1'
#
loop_
_entity.id
_entity.type
_entity.pdbx_description
1 polymer ?
#
loop_
_entity_poly.entity_id
_entity_poly.type
_entity_poly.pdbx_seq_one_letter_code
_entity_poly.pdbx_strand_id
1 'polypeptide(L)'
;MNIPFINGILSYLQGDGAAILPEMELVLFGLGILLIDFWIEQKDKYWNAGLALAGTIFSGFTVFRLRGAIVARGDLLGFHDSVVVDPFFIFFAALFLAATALVILLSVKYLQIEEEQEGEYYTLLLFACVGMMFMASGIDLIVMFLGLETMALSFYVLTGFLRREKRSNEAALKYVLLGAFSSGILAYGFSLIYGLSGSTDVRNIRAAFDPRFGLARAIELSRQSGAIGGQMRQLLVTRYPAALHLEPSLLNQLTVLAAAAFVLVAVGLFFKVAAVPFHQWAPDVYEGAPTPITAYVSVASKTASFALLLRLFVTVFAASQETWMPLVAGIAVASLTWGNLAALTQTNLKRLLAYSSISHVGYILLGLVAGNGTALTGISYYLFAYVFMTAGAFAVIIVLRQKGLIGEELDDLNGLYQRSPAAALLLLIFMLSLAGIPPTAGFMGKYFIFLSLIETHHPVLAVFAVLYIVPALYYYFRIVVHAWLKQPGDAPRPSMTSAQAVALGVAVFVTLAAGLYPEPFTRLAQYAFGQ
;
A
#
# COMPACT_ATOMS: atom_id res chain seq x y z
N MET A 1 -42.74 -13.76 -4.81
CA MET A 1 -42.50 -13.31 -6.19
C MET A 1 -41.19 -13.92 -6.65
N ASN A 2 -41.22 -15.07 -7.36
CA ASN A 2 -40.03 -15.71 -7.90
C ASN A 2 -39.66 -15.01 -9.22
N ILE A 3 -38.80 -13.99 -9.13
CA ILE A 3 -38.26 -13.34 -10.33
C ILE A 3 -36.97 -14.09 -10.66
N PRO A 4 -36.91 -14.84 -11.79
CA PRO A 4 -35.74 -15.66 -12.15
C PRO A 4 -34.43 -14.89 -12.17
N PHE A 5 -34.49 -13.61 -12.53
CA PHE A 5 -33.34 -12.71 -12.52
C PHE A 5 -32.78 -12.47 -11.10
N ILE A 6 -33.64 -12.22 -10.09
CA ILE A 6 -33.22 -12.01 -8.69
C ILE A 6 -32.62 -13.30 -8.13
N ASN A 7 -33.22 -14.46 -8.42
CA ASN A 7 -32.68 -15.74 -7.96
C ASN A 7 -31.31 -16.03 -8.62
N GLY A 8 -31.13 -15.66 -9.89
CA GLY A 8 -29.84 -15.75 -10.57
C GLY A 8 -28.77 -14.88 -9.92
N ILE A 9 -29.07 -13.64 -9.59
CA ILE A 9 -28.16 -12.74 -8.86
C ILE A 9 -27.83 -13.29 -7.47
N LEU A 10 -28.83 -13.75 -6.72
CA LEU A 10 -28.62 -14.30 -5.38
C LEU A 10 -27.76 -15.57 -5.40
N SER A 11 -27.97 -16.45 -6.37
CA SER A 11 -27.14 -17.65 -6.53
C SER A 11 -25.70 -17.30 -6.91
N TYR A 12 -25.50 -16.29 -7.77
CA TYR A 12 -24.16 -15.79 -8.11
C TYR A 12 -23.46 -15.17 -6.90
N LEU A 13 -24.14 -14.33 -6.12
CA LEU A 13 -23.59 -13.72 -4.92
C LEU A 13 -23.29 -14.73 -3.79
N GLN A 14 -23.95 -15.89 -3.78
CA GLN A 14 -23.65 -16.98 -2.85
C GLN A 14 -22.51 -17.91 -3.34
N GLY A 15 -22.20 -17.86 -4.62
CA GLY A 15 -21.11 -18.60 -5.26
C GLY A 15 -19.93 -17.71 -5.62
N ASP A 16 -19.68 -17.60 -6.91
CA ASP A 16 -18.52 -16.93 -7.53
C ASP A 16 -18.43 -15.43 -7.18
N GLY A 17 -19.58 -14.75 -7.05
CA GLY A 17 -19.68 -13.34 -6.67
C GLY A 17 -19.41 -13.04 -5.19
N ALA A 18 -19.40 -14.06 -4.33
CA ALA A 18 -19.12 -13.86 -2.91
C ALA A 18 -17.70 -13.30 -2.66
N ALA A 19 -16.77 -13.66 -3.53
CA ALA A 19 -15.37 -13.25 -3.44
C ALA A 19 -15.16 -11.74 -3.66
N ILE A 20 -16.06 -11.08 -4.41
CA ILE A 20 -15.95 -9.63 -4.72
C ILE A 20 -17.05 -8.81 -4.01
N LEU A 21 -17.77 -9.43 -3.09
CA LEU A 21 -18.89 -8.76 -2.40
C LEU A 21 -18.48 -7.51 -1.62
N PRO A 22 -17.35 -7.49 -0.88
CA PRO A 22 -16.90 -6.29 -0.17
C PRO A 22 -16.62 -5.11 -1.10
N GLU A 23 -16.02 -5.36 -2.26
CA GLU A 23 -15.74 -4.35 -3.30
C GLU A 23 -17.05 -3.82 -3.91
N MET A 24 -18.00 -4.72 -4.21
CA MET A 24 -19.31 -4.34 -4.74
C MET A 24 -20.08 -3.44 -3.76
N GLU A 25 -20.03 -3.73 -2.48
CA GLU A 25 -20.65 -2.92 -1.43
C GLU A 25 -20.09 -1.50 -1.43
N LEU A 26 -18.76 -1.34 -1.48
CA LEU A 26 -18.13 -0.02 -1.54
C LEU A 26 -18.51 0.74 -2.81
N VAL A 27 -18.58 0.07 -3.98
CA VAL A 27 -19.03 0.68 -5.23
C VAL A 27 -20.48 1.15 -5.12
N LEU A 28 -21.38 0.33 -4.56
CA LEU A 28 -22.78 0.69 -4.38
C LEU A 28 -22.95 1.89 -3.44
N PHE A 29 -22.21 1.93 -2.33
CA PHE A 29 -22.20 3.10 -1.44
C PHE A 29 -21.64 4.34 -2.14
N GLY A 30 -20.55 4.22 -2.91
CA GLY A 30 -19.98 5.32 -3.68
C GLY A 30 -20.95 5.89 -4.70
N LEU A 31 -21.59 5.03 -5.50
CA LEU A 31 -22.62 5.46 -6.45
C LEU A 31 -23.85 6.05 -5.74
N GLY A 32 -24.24 5.47 -4.60
CA GLY A 32 -25.33 6.00 -3.76
C GLY A 32 -25.03 7.41 -3.26
N ILE A 33 -23.79 7.69 -2.82
CA ILE A 33 -23.35 9.02 -2.41
C ILE A 33 -23.48 10.01 -3.57
N LEU A 34 -23.01 9.67 -4.78
CA LEU A 34 -23.12 10.55 -5.94
C LEU A 34 -24.58 10.89 -6.27
N LEU A 35 -25.49 9.92 -6.17
CA LEU A 35 -26.91 10.15 -6.45
C LEU A 35 -27.58 10.98 -5.36
N ILE A 36 -27.27 10.74 -4.10
CA ILE A 36 -27.88 11.43 -2.96
C ILE A 36 -27.35 12.86 -2.83
N ASP A 37 -26.08 13.11 -3.17
CA ASP A 37 -25.43 14.42 -3.05
C ASP A 37 -26.17 15.53 -3.81
N PHE A 38 -26.89 15.20 -4.90
CA PHE A 38 -27.72 16.16 -5.64
C PHE A 38 -28.91 16.70 -4.84
N TRP A 39 -29.39 15.97 -3.85
CA TRP A 39 -30.54 16.38 -3.03
C TRP A 39 -30.14 16.91 -1.66
N ILE A 40 -28.88 16.71 -1.24
CA ILE A 40 -28.39 17.20 0.04
C ILE A 40 -28.05 18.69 -0.08
N GLU A 41 -28.63 19.50 0.83
CA GLU A 41 -28.27 20.92 0.93
C GLU A 41 -26.81 21.09 1.36
N GLN A 42 -26.15 22.17 0.92
CA GLN A 42 -24.72 22.42 1.17
C GLN A 42 -24.34 22.34 2.67
N LYS A 43 -25.22 22.79 3.56
CA LYS A 43 -25.00 22.74 5.02
C LYS A 43 -24.96 21.31 5.59
N ASP A 44 -25.63 20.37 4.91
CA ASP A 44 -25.81 18.98 5.35
C ASP A 44 -24.91 17.97 4.60
N LYS A 45 -24.06 18.43 3.68
CA LYS A 45 -23.16 17.58 2.89
C LYS A 45 -22.18 16.74 3.73
N TYR A 46 -22.01 17.04 5.02
CA TYR A 46 -21.26 16.18 5.94
C TYR A 46 -21.85 14.77 6.08
N TRP A 47 -23.14 14.56 5.72
CA TRP A 47 -23.76 13.24 5.68
C TRP A 47 -23.12 12.30 4.66
N ASN A 48 -22.50 12.82 3.59
CA ASN A 48 -21.74 12.02 2.63
C ASN A 48 -20.59 11.28 3.32
N ALA A 49 -19.93 11.90 4.29
CA ALA A 49 -18.91 11.22 5.13
C ALA A 49 -19.53 10.09 5.96
N GLY A 50 -20.74 10.32 6.51
CA GLY A 50 -21.48 9.30 7.27
C GLY A 50 -21.84 8.09 6.40
N LEU A 51 -22.30 8.32 5.16
CA LEU A 51 -22.60 7.25 4.20
C LEU A 51 -21.33 6.49 3.76
N ALA A 52 -20.24 7.21 3.50
CA ALA A 52 -18.96 6.58 3.15
C ALA A 52 -18.42 5.71 4.30
N LEU A 53 -18.51 6.21 5.54
CA LEU A 53 -18.13 5.46 6.72
C LEU A 53 -19.01 4.22 6.92
N ALA A 54 -20.34 4.35 6.72
CA ALA A 54 -21.27 3.22 6.77
C ALA A 54 -20.90 2.15 5.72
N GLY A 55 -20.59 2.54 4.47
CA GLY A 55 -20.14 1.63 3.43
C GLY A 55 -18.84 0.92 3.81
N THR A 56 -17.89 1.65 4.38
CA THR A 56 -16.61 1.09 4.85
C THR A 56 -16.82 0.07 5.98
N ILE A 57 -17.72 0.36 6.94
CA ILE A 57 -18.06 -0.55 8.04
C ILE A 57 -18.79 -1.79 7.52
N PHE A 58 -19.72 -1.62 6.58
CA PHE A 58 -20.49 -2.72 6.01
C PHE A 58 -19.59 -3.68 5.24
N SER A 59 -18.72 -3.16 4.37
CA SER A 59 -17.69 -3.95 3.69
C SER A 59 -16.74 -4.65 4.69
N GLY A 60 -16.36 -3.98 5.77
CA GLY A 60 -15.56 -4.57 6.84
C GLY A 60 -16.25 -5.76 7.52
N PHE A 61 -17.56 -5.67 7.74
CA PHE A 61 -18.34 -6.79 8.26
C PHE A 61 -18.37 -7.98 7.28
N THR A 62 -18.49 -7.70 5.98
CA THR A 62 -18.44 -8.74 4.93
C THR A 62 -17.07 -9.41 4.86
N VAL A 63 -15.97 -8.64 4.94
CA VAL A 63 -14.59 -9.18 5.04
C VAL A 63 -14.45 -10.09 6.28
N PHE A 64 -14.99 -9.68 7.42
CA PHE A 64 -14.97 -10.50 8.64
C PHE A 64 -15.75 -11.81 8.48
N ARG A 65 -16.91 -11.79 7.80
CA ARG A 65 -17.68 -13.01 7.47
C ARG A 65 -16.92 -13.93 6.52
N LEU A 66 -16.26 -13.39 5.51
CA LEU A 66 -15.43 -14.15 4.58
C LEU A 66 -14.27 -14.85 5.29
N ARG A 67 -13.65 -14.20 6.29
CA ARG A 67 -12.67 -14.87 7.15
C ARG A 67 -13.21 -16.15 7.77
N GLY A 68 -14.44 -16.13 8.30
CA GLY A 68 -15.09 -17.33 8.85
C GLY A 68 -15.31 -18.41 7.78
N ALA A 69 -15.65 -18.03 6.55
CA ALA A 69 -15.83 -18.97 5.45
C ALA A 69 -14.50 -19.62 5.03
N ILE A 70 -13.41 -18.86 4.96
CA ILE A 70 -12.07 -19.38 4.63
C ILE A 70 -11.59 -20.38 5.68
N VAL A 71 -11.76 -20.09 6.96
CA VAL A 71 -11.37 -21.00 8.05
C VAL A 71 -12.11 -22.33 7.95
N ALA A 72 -13.37 -22.33 7.49
CA ALA A 72 -14.19 -23.51 7.38
C ALA A 72 -14.00 -24.32 6.08
N ARG A 73 -13.65 -23.65 4.97
CA ARG A 73 -13.70 -24.25 3.62
C ARG A 73 -12.40 -24.11 2.82
N GLY A 74 -11.40 -23.40 3.32
CA GLY A 74 -10.19 -23.01 2.58
C GLY A 74 -10.40 -21.76 1.73
N ASP A 75 -9.40 -21.41 0.92
CA ASP A 75 -9.40 -20.23 0.07
C ASP A 75 -10.60 -20.22 -0.89
N LEU A 76 -11.22 -19.05 -1.03
CA LEU A 76 -12.37 -18.86 -1.92
C LEU A 76 -11.89 -18.23 -3.23
N LEU A 77 -12.05 -18.94 -4.32
CA LEU A 77 -11.85 -18.41 -5.67
C LEU A 77 -13.17 -17.82 -6.19
N GLY A 78 -13.07 -16.75 -6.94
CA GLY A 78 -14.22 -16.09 -7.53
C GLY A 78 -13.87 -15.34 -8.82
N PHE A 79 -14.90 -14.82 -9.46
CA PHE A 79 -14.78 -14.08 -10.71
C PHE A 79 -14.02 -14.87 -11.78
N HIS A 80 -14.46 -16.12 -12.03
CA HIS A 80 -13.82 -17.08 -12.93
C HIS A 80 -12.35 -17.34 -12.57
N ASP A 81 -12.07 -17.57 -11.29
CA ASP A 81 -10.73 -17.81 -10.74
C ASP A 81 -9.71 -16.66 -10.95
N SER A 82 -10.20 -15.44 -11.18
CA SER A 82 -9.34 -14.26 -11.35
C SER A 82 -9.03 -13.53 -10.03
N VAL A 83 -9.82 -13.81 -8.98
CA VAL A 83 -9.62 -13.27 -7.63
C VAL A 83 -9.61 -14.39 -6.60
N VAL A 84 -8.89 -14.19 -5.51
CA VAL A 84 -8.83 -15.11 -4.38
C VAL A 84 -9.10 -14.36 -3.08
N VAL A 85 -9.98 -14.92 -2.26
CA VAL A 85 -10.14 -14.54 -0.88
C VAL A 85 -9.37 -15.54 -0.04
N ASP A 86 -8.21 -15.13 0.41
CA ASP A 86 -7.26 -15.89 1.23
C ASP A 86 -6.92 -15.09 2.50
N PRO A 87 -6.16 -15.65 3.45
CA PRO A 87 -5.73 -14.92 4.64
C PRO A 87 -4.98 -13.62 4.33
N PHE A 88 -4.22 -13.58 3.24
CA PHE A 88 -3.51 -12.39 2.76
C PHE A 88 -4.50 -11.28 2.38
N PHE A 89 -5.50 -11.59 1.58
CA PHE A 89 -6.55 -10.63 1.22
C PHE A 89 -7.26 -10.09 2.46
N ILE A 90 -7.70 -10.97 3.38
CA ILE A 90 -8.42 -10.57 4.60
C ILE A 90 -7.60 -9.57 5.43
N PHE A 91 -6.31 -9.82 5.58
CA PHE A 91 -5.41 -8.93 6.33
C PHE A 91 -5.30 -7.56 5.66
N PHE A 92 -5.00 -7.52 4.37
CA PHE A 92 -4.81 -6.26 3.65
C PHE A 92 -6.11 -5.49 3.45
N ALA A 93 -7.22 -6.17 3.16
CA ALA A 93 -8.54 -5.53 3.05
C ALA A 93 -8.94 -4.85 4.37
N ALA A 94 -8.70 -5.49 5.52
CA ALA A 94 -8.94 -4.87 6.82
C ALA A 94 -8.10 -3.60 7.03
N LEU A 95 -6.83 -3.59 6.58
CA LEU A 95 -5.97 -2.40 6.65
C LEU A 95 -6.46 -1.29 5.73
N PHE A 96 -6.88 -1.60 4.51
CA PHE A 96 -7.40 -0.61 3.56
C PHE A 96 -8.68 0.04 4.09
N LEU A 97 -9.60 -0.76 4.61
CA LEU A 97 -10.84 -0.27 5.21
C LEU A 97 -10.57 0.59 6.45
N ALA A 98 -9.64 0.17 7.32
CA ALA A 98 -9.25 0.97 8.48
C ALA A 98 -8.63 2.32 8.08
N ALA A 99 -7.72 2.32 7.10
CA ALA A 99 -7.10 3.54 6.59
C ALA A 99 -8.14 4.46 5.94
N THR A 100 -9.08 3.90 5.14
CA THR A 100 -10.18 4.65 4.52
C THR A 100 -11.08 5.28 5.57
N ALA A 101 -11.49 4.54 6.60
CA ALA A 101 -12.29 5.05 7.70
C ALA A 101 -11.60 6.19 8.46
N LEU A 102 -10.30 6.05 8.78
CA LEU A 102 -9.51 7.10 9.42
C LEU A 102 -9.48 8.37 8.57
N VAL A 103 -9.25 8.24 7.26
CA VAL A 103 -9.18 9.39 6.35
C VAL A 103 -10.55 10.06 6.19
N ILE A 104 -11.65 9.29 6.09
CA ILE A 104 -13.00 9.85 6.07
C ILE A 104 -13.23 10.72 7.31
N LEU A 105 -12.93 10.22 8.51
CA LEU A 105 -13.10 10.96 9.76
C LEU A 105 -12.25 12.23 9.81
N LEU A 106 -11.04 12.20 9.29
CA LEU A 106 -10.12 13.33 9.25
C LEU A 106 -10.53 14.39 8.22
N SER A 107 -11.20 13.98 7.14
CA SER A 107 -11.59 14.86 6.02
C SER A 107 -12.76 15.79 6.33
N VAL A 108 -13.68 15.40 7.22
CA VAL A 108 -14.92 16.14 7.47
C VAL A 108 -14.69 17.62 7.76
N LYS A 109 -13.89 17.92 8.79
CA LYS A 109 -13.59 19.31 9.17
C LYS A 109 -12.65 19.98 8.17
N TYR A 110 -11.73 19.24 7.59
CA TYR A 110 -10.79 19.77 6.61
C TYR A 110 -11.51 20.35 5.40
N LEU A 111 -12.45 19.59 4.81
CA LEU A 111 -13.25 20.04 3.67
C LEU A 111 -14.18 21.20 4.03
N GLN A 112 -14.70 21.26 5.26
CA GLN A 112 -15.47 22.40 5.74
C GLN A 112 -14.65 23.70 5.77
N ILE A 113 -13.37 23.62 6.18
CA ILE A 113 -12.46 24.76 6.21
C ILE A 113 -12.10 25.22 4.80
N GLU A 114 -11.89 24.27 3.87
CA GLU A 114 -11.57 24.54 2.47
C GLU A 114 -12.79 24.96 1.63
N GLU A 115 -14.02 24.85 2.17
CA GLU A 115 -15.28 25.13 1.47
C GLU A 115 -15.50 24.25 0.21
N GLU A 116 -14.94 23.01 0.23
CA GLU A 116 -14.98 22.02 -0.86
C GLU A 116 -15.71 20.74 -0.40
N GLN A 117 -16.93 20.90 0.17
CA GLN A 117 -17.75 19.77 0.62
C GLN A 117 -18.52 19.18 -0.56
N GLU A 118 -17.98 18.15 -1.20
CA GLU A 118 -18.56 17.48 -2.36
C GLU A 118 -18.63 15.97 -2.17
N GLY A 119 -19.72 15.34 -2.65
CA GLY A 119 -19.93 13.89 -2.57
C GLY A 119 -18.89 13.09 -3.34
N GLU A 120 -18.40 13.66 -4.46
CA GLU A 120 -17.37 13.04 -5.29
C GLU A 120 -16.08 12.72 -4.51
N TYR A 121 -15.71 13.54 -3.53
CA TYR A 121 -14.55 13.31 -2.70
C TYR A 121 -14.63 11.95 -1.98
N TYR A 122 -15.75 11.69 -1.32
CA TYR A 122 -15.95 10.44 -0.58
C TYR A 122 -16.14 9.25 -1.50
N THR A 123 -16.79 9.43 -2.64
CA THR A 123 -16.92 8.39 -3.67
C THR A 123 -15.54 7.95 -4.18
N LEU A 124 -14.65 8.90 -4.47
CA LEU A 124 -13.29 8.59 -4.92
C LEU A 124 -12.45 7.91 -3.82
N LEU A 125 -12.66 8.23 -2.54
CA LEU A 125 -12.03 7.48 -1.44
C LEU A 125 -12.46 6.02 -1.44
N LEU A 126 -13.78 5.75 -1.63
CA LEU A 126 -14.29 4.38 -1.69
C LEU A 126 -13.78 3.64 -2.93
N PHE A 127 -13.73 4.29 -4.11
CA PHE A 127 -13.19 3.68 -5.32
C PHE A 127 -11.69 3.41 -5.22
N ALA A 128 -10.92 4.28 -4.57
CA ALA A 128 -9.53 3.98 -4.27
C ALA A 128 -9.41 2.72 -3.39
N CYS A 129 -10.29 2.56 -2.39
CA CYS A 129 -10.33 1.37 -1.54
C CYS A 129 -10.67 0.10 -2.35
N VAL A 130 -11.65 0.16 -3.25
CA VAL A 130 -11.99 -0.94 -4.18
C VAL A 130 -10.77 -1.35 -5.00
N GLY A 131 -10.08 -0.38 -5.60
CA GLY A 131 -8.87 -0.66 -6.37
C GLY A 131 -7.79 -1.35 -5.54
N MET A 132 -7.57 -0.90 -4.29
CA MET A 132 -6.62 -1.51 -3.36
C MET A 132 -7.00 -2.95 -3.00
N MET A 133 -8.29 -3.23 -2.82
CA MET A 133 -8.78 -4.58 -2.53
C MET A 133 -8.52 -5.52 -3.70
N PHE A 134 -8.80 -5.09 -4.95
CA PHE A 134 -8.46 -5.89 -6.14
C PHE A 134 -6.95 -6.10 -6.34
N MET A 135 -6.10 -5.16 -5.91
CA MET A 135 -4.64 -5.38 -5.91
C MET A 135 -4.23 -6.51 -4.95
N ALA A 136 -4.94 -6.68 -3.83
CA ALA A 136 -4.64 -7.73 -2.85
C ALA A 136 -5.30 -9.07 -3.19
N SER A 137 -6.53 -9.08 -3.74
CA SER A 137 -7.28 -10.30 -4.10
C SER A 137 -6.92 -10.86 -5.48
N GLY A 138 -6.42 -10.02 -6.39
CA GLY A 138 -6.13 -10.42 -7.76
C GLY A 138 -5.09 -11.54 -7.85
N ILE A 139 -5.39 -12.57 -8.63
CA ILE A 139 -4.46 -13.64 -9.06
C ILE A 139 -4.38 -13.72 -10.58
N ASP A 140 -4.95 -12.77 -11.27
CA ASP A 140 -4.83 -12.51 -12.70
C ASP A 140 -4.17 -11.13 -12.92
N LEU A 141 -3.20 -11.04 -13.83
CA LEU A 141 -2.46 -9.79 -14.09
C LEU A 141 -3.35 -8.64 -14.53
N ILE A 142 -4.45 -8.93 -15.24
CA ILE A 142 -5.39 -7.91 -15.72
C ILE A 142 -6.17 -7.35 -14.52
N VAL A 143 -6.68 -8.21 -13.63
CA VAL A 143 -7.37 -7.78 -12.41
C VAL A 143 -6.46 -6.95 -11.52
N MET A 144 -5.21 -7.40 -11.32
CA MET A 144 -4.20 -6.65 -10.57
C MET A 144 -3.94 -5.26 -11.16
N PHE A 145 -3.81 -5.19 -12.50
CA PHE A 145 -3.59 -3.93 -13.20
C PHE A 145 -4.79 -2.99 -13.12
N LEU A 146 -6.01 -3.50 -13.34
CA LEU A 146 -7.24 -2.72 -13.22
C LEU A 146 -7.46 -2.21 -11.79
N GLY A 147 -7.18 -3.03 -10.78
CA GLY A 147 -7.22 -2.61 -9.39
C GLY A 147 -6.23 -1.46 -9.11
N LEU A 148 -4.99 -1.59 -9.59
CA LEU A 148 -3.96 -0.56 -9.47
C LEU A 148 -4.36 0.74 -10.17
N GLU A 149 -4.92 0.68 -11.37
CA GLU A 149 -5.35 1.87 -12.11
C GLU A 149 -6.59 2.51 -11.48
N THR A 150 -7.56 1.73 -10.99
CA THR A 150 -8.72 2.26 -10.26
C THR A 150 -8.29 3.05 -9.03
N MET A 151 -7.35 2.51 -8.25
CA MET A 151 -6.74 3.22 -7.13
C MET A 151 -6.00 4.48 -7.62
N ALA A 152 -5.16 4.37 -8.65
CA ALA A 152 -4.31 5.46 -9.11
C ALA A 152 -5.12 6.64 -9.67
N LEU A 153 -6.11 6.37 -10.54
CA LEU A 153 -6.99 7.38 -11.12
C LEU A 153 -7.76 8.14 -10.02
N SER A 154 -8.28 7.41 -9.02
CA SER A 154 -8.94 8.03 -7.86
C SER A 154 -7.98 8.98 -7.12
N PHE A 155 -6.74 8.57 -6.87
CA PHE A 155 -5.75 9.42 -6.22
C PHE A 155 -5.29 10.59 -7.07
N TYR A 156 -5.24 10.46 -8.40
CA TYR A 156 -4.90 11.58 -9.29
C TYR A 156 -5.91 12.71 -9.16
N VAL A 157 -7.21 12.38 -9.18
CA VAL A 157 -8.28 13.36 -9.01
C VAL A 157 -8.29 13.93 -7.58
N LEU A 158 -8.18 13.08 -6.56
CA LEU A 158 -8.16 13.50 -5.16
C LEU A 158 -6.97 14.42 -4.84
N THR A 159 -5.80 14.20 -5.47
CA THR A 159 -4.63 15.07 -5.28
C THR A 159 -4.89 16.49 -5.77
N GLY A 160 -5.64 16.66 -6.86
CA GLY A 160 -6.04 17.96 -7.43
C GLY A 160 -7.41 18.44 -6.95
N PHE A 161 -7.95 17.91 -5.85
CA PHE A 161 -9.31 18.20 -5.44
C PHE A 161 -9.53 19.66 -5.06
N LEU A 162 -8.53 20.32 -4.47
CA LEU A 162 -8.56 21.77 -4.20
C LEU A 162 -8.26 22.56 -5.47
N ARG A 163 -9.27 22.69 -6.33
CA ARG A 163 -9.13 23.27 -7.70
C ARG A 163 -8.59 24.70 -7.72
N ARG A 164 -8.82 25.47 -6.66
CA ARG A 164 -8.36 26.87 -6.52
C ARG A 164 -6.91 26.97 -6.09
N GLU A 165 -6.34 25.89 -5.56
CA GLU A 165 -4.95 25.84 -5.06
C GLU A 165 -3.98 25.44 -6.17
N LYS A 166 -3.08 26.34 -6.55
CA LYS A 166 -2.07 26.08 -7.62
C LYS A 166 -1.19 24.90 -7.28
N ARG A 167 -0.80 24.73 -6.00
CA ARG A 167 0.04 23.62 -5.52
C ARG A 167 -0.66 22.27 -5.72
N SER A 168 -1.97 22.20 -5.44
CA SER A 168 -2.79 20.98 -5.62
C SER A 168 -2.87 20.60 -7.10
N ASN A 169 -3.13 21.56 -7.98
CA ASN A 169 -3.20 21.33 -9.42
C ASN A 169 -1.83 20.90 -10.01
N GLU A 170 -0.73 21.50 -9.57
CA GLU A 170 0.62 21.13 -10.00
C GLU A 170 0.97 19.70 -9.51
N ALA A 171 0.65 19.37 -8.25
CA ALA A 171 0.87 18.04 -7.69
C ALA A 171 0.07 16.98 -8.46
N ALA A 172 -1.21 17.25 -8.77
CA ALA A 172 -2.05 16.36 -9.55
C ALA A 172 -1.48 16.13 -10.96
N LEU A 173 -1.07 17.19 -11.64
CA LEU A 173 -0.47 17.08 -12.98
C LEU A 173 0.81 16.24 -12.97
N LYS A 174 1.72 16.49 -12.02
CA LYS A 174 2.95 15.70 -11.85
C LYS A 174 2.60 14.23 -11.56
N TYR A 175 1.60 13.99 -10.70
CA TYR A 175 1.22 12.63 -10.32
C TYR A 175 0.61 11.86 -11.49
N VAL A 176 -0.27 12.49 -12.28
CA VAL A 176 -0.86 11.89 -13.49
C VAL A 176 0.21 11.56 -14.52
N LEU A 177 1.08 12.53 -14.86
CA LEU A 177 2.07 12.33 -15.93
C LEU A 177 3.08 11.23 -15.57
N LEU A 178 3.67 11.30 -14.37
CA LEU A 178 4.66 10.32 -13.93
C LEU A 178 4.01 8.96 -13.64
N GLY A 179 2.79 8.97 -13.08
CA GLY A 179 2.04 7.78 -12.77
C GLY A 179 1.60 7.01 -14.02
N ALA A 180 1.05 7.71 -15.03
CA ALA A 180 0.65 7.10 -16.30
C ALA A 180 1.85 6.50 -17.04
N PHE A 181 2.99 7.18 -17.03
CA PHE A 181 4.23 6.64 -17.60
C PHE A 181 4.66 5.35 -16.89
N SER A 182 4.66 5.34 -15.56
CA SER A 182 4.99 4.16 -14.77
C SER A 182 4.02 2.99 -15.01
N SER A 183 2.72 3.29 -15.11
CA SER A 183 1.70 2.28 -15.41
C SER A 183 1.87 1.69 -16.81
N GLY A 184 2.26 2.51 -17.79
CA GLY A 184 2.62 2.04 -19.13
C GLY A 184 3.80 1.06 -19.12
N ILE A 185 4.84 1.37 -18.34
CA ILE A 185 5.99 0.46 -18.15
C ILE A 185 5.54 -0.86 -17.50
N LEU A 186 4.70 -0.80 -16.47
CA LEU A 186 4.17 -1.99 -15.79
C LEU A 186 3.33 -2.84 -16.74
N ALA A 187 2.42 -2.22 -17.50
CA ALA A 187 1.58 -2.89 -18.49
C ALA A 187 2.42 -3.60 -19.56
N TYR A 188 3.48 -2.93 -20.03
CA TYR A 188 4.41 -3.54 -20.98
C TYR A 188 5.16 -4.72 -20.36
N GLY A 189 5.59 -4.62 -19.11
CA GLY A 189 6.16 -5.75 -18.36
C GLY A 189 5.19 -6.93 -18.26
N PHE A 190 3.92 -6.69 -17.92
CA PHE A 190 2.87 -7.72 -17.90
C PHE A 190 2.62 -8.35 -19.27
N SER A 191 2.64 -7.53 -20.33
CA SER A 191 2.54 -8.01 -21.71
C SER A 191 3.68 -8.99 -22.07
N LEU A 192 4.92 -8.67 -21.67
CA LEU A 192 6.06 -9.58 -21.88
C LEU A 192 5.93 -10.86 -21.06
N ILE A 193 5.47 -10.77 -19.80
CA ILE A 193 5.18 -11.96 -18.99
C ILE A 193 4.14 -12.85 -19.68
N TYR A 194 3.05 -12.26 -20.17
CA TYR A 194 2.03 -12.97 -20.94
C TYR A 194 2.61 -13.62 -22.19
N GLY A 195 3.42 -12.89 -22.96
CA GLY A 195 4.08 -13.42 -24.16
C GLY A 195 4.99 -14.63 -23.87
N LEU A 196 5.64 -14.65 -22.69
CA LEU A 196 6.52 -15.74 -22.26
C LEU A 196 5.76 -16.93 -21.65
N SER A 197 4.67 -16.68 -20.92
CA SER A 197 3.94 -17.72 -20.17
C SER A 197 2.70 -18.22 -20.89
N GLY A 198 2.14 -17.43 -21.81
CA GLY A 198 0.84 -17.71 -22.45
C GLY A 198 -0.36 -17.58 -21.50
N SER A 199 -0.18 -16.96 -20.32
CA SER A 199 -1.23 -16.87 -19.31
C SER A 199 -1.15 -15.53 -18.55
N THR A 200 -2.30 -15.05 -18.11
CA THR A 200 -2.42 -13.94 -17.15
C THR A 200 -2.56 -14.41 -15.69
N ASP A 201 -2.85 -15.70 -15.49
CA ASP A 201 -2.97 -16.32 -14.17
C ASP A 201 -1.60 -16.48 -13.51
N VAL A 202 -1.44 -15.88 -12.33
CA VAL A 202 -0.22 -15.88 -11.52
C VAL A 202 0.29 -17.29 -11.22
N ARG A 203 -0.62 -18.28 -11.05
CA ARG A 203 -0.27 -19.68 -10.77
C ARG A 203 0.42 -20.34 -11.97
N ASN A 204 -0.07 -20.06 -13.18
CA ASN A 204 0.51 -20.56 -14.43
C ASN A 204 1.81 -19.83 -14.76
N ILE A 205 1.88 -18.51 -14.53
CA ILE A 205 3.08 -17.70 -14.73
C ILE A 205 4.21 -18.20 -13.83
N ARG A 206 3.93 -18.48 -12.56
CA ARG A 206 4.91 -19.05 -11.63
C ARG A 206 5.60 -20.29 -12.19
N ALA A 207 4.83 -21.21 -12.75
CA ALA A 207 5.38 -22.43 -13.34
C ALA A 207 6.29 -22.17 -14.54
N ALA A 208 6.00 -21.12 -15.34
CA ALA A 208 6.82 -20.72 -16.48
C ALA A 208 8.15 -20.04 -16.08
N PHE A 209 8.17 -19.33 -14.95
CA PHE A 209 9.33 -18.60 -14.45
C PHE A 209 10.15 -19.38 -13.40
N ASP A 210 9.75 -20.60 -13.03
CA ASP A 210 10.56 -21.45 -12.12
C ASP A 210 11.83 -21.92 -12.85
N PRO A 211 13.05 -21.56 -12.37
CA PRO A 211 14.30 -21.97 -13.02
C PRO A 211 14.49 -23.49 -13.08
N ARG A 212 13.83 -24.25 -12.18
CA ARG A 212 13.90 -25.73 -12.15
C ARG A 212 13.03 -26.36 -13.22
N PHE A 213 11.90 -25.71 -13.57
CA PHE A 213 10.89 -26.20 -14.50
C PHE A 213 10.54 -25.18 -15.58
N GLY A 214 11.17 -23.99 -15.55
CA GLY A 214 10.93 -22.93 -16.51
C GLY A 214 11.21 -23.35 -17.95
N LEU A 215 10.68 -22.61 -18.91
CA LEU A 215 10.74 -22.92 -20.34
C LEU A 215 12.16 -23.22 -20.82
N ALA A 216 13.15 -22.44 -20.40
CA ALA A 216 14.57 -22.65 -20.75
C ALA A 216 15.08 -24.01 -20.28
N ARG A 217 14.80 -24.38 -19.02
CA ARG A 217 15.22 -25.66 -18.44
C ARG A 217 14.45 -26.83 -19.04
N ALA A 218 13.17 -26.66 -19.31
CA ALA A 218 12.34 -27.66 -19.97
C ALA A 218 12.87 -27.98 -21.39
N ILE A 219 13.27 -26.96 -22.15
CA ILE A 219 13.90 -27.13 -23.47
C ILE A 219 15.23 -27.83 -23.36
N GLU A 220 16.09 -27.45 -22.42
CA GLU A 220 17.38 -28.10 -22.17
C GLU A 220 17.21 -29.58 -21.81
N LEU A 221 16.30 -29.88 -20.87
CA LEU A 221 15.97 -31.26 -20.49
C LEU A 221 15.36 -32.07 -21.65
N SER A 222 14.54 -31.46 -22.50
CA SER A 222 13.95 -32.14 -23.66
C SER A 222 14.98 -32.60 -24.70
N ARG A 223 16.18 -32.05 -24.68
CA ARG A 223 17.31 -32.41 -25.54
C ARG A 223 18.14 -33.59 -25.00
N GLN A 224 17.96 -33.93 -23.72
CA GLN A 224 18.63 -35.06 -23.11
C GLN A 224 17.99 -36.38 -23.57
N SER A 225 18.84 -37.39 -23.77
CA SER A 225 18.38 -38.75 -24.09
C SER A 225 17.89 -39.47 -22.81
N GLY A 226 16.69 -40.03 -22.81
CA GLY A 226 16.14 -40.80 -21.69
C GLY A 226 14.68 -40.49 -21.36
N ALA A 227 14.18 -41.13 -20.30
CA ALA A 227 12.77 -41.04 -19.90
C ALA A 227 12.38 -39.58 -19.49
N ILE A 228 13.25 -38.88 -18.81
CA ILE A 228 13.04 -37.47 -18.37
C ILE A 228 12.94 -36.55 -19.60
N GLY A 229 13.85 -36.70 -20.55
CA GLY A 229 13.83 -35.94 -21.80
C GLY A 229 12.56 -36.21 -22.61
N GLY A 230 12.11 -37.46 -22.66
CA GLY A 230 10.86 -37.87 -23.34
C GLY A 230 9.61 -37.24 -22.70
N GLN A 231 9.50 -37.27 -21.37
CA GLN A 231 8.38 -36.65 -20.63
C GLN A 231 8.36 -35.15 -20.83
N MET A 232 9.52 -34.49 -20.73
CA MET A 232 9.63 -33.04 -20.90
C MET A 232 9.29 -32.62 -22.33
N ARG A 233 9.75 -33.39 -23.31
CA ARG A 233 9.40 -33.17 -24.72
C ARG A 233 7.88 -33.28 -24.96
N GLN A 234 7.23 -34.25 -24.35
CA GLN A 234 5.78 -34.42 -24.45
C GLN A 234 5.01 -33.24 -23.79
N LEU A 235 5.48 -32.78 -22.66
CA LEU A 235 4.93 -31.62 -21.97
C LEU A 235 5.09 -30.35 -22.80
N LEU A 236 6.25 -30.13 -23.42
CA LEU A 236 6.51 -29.00 -24.32
C LEU A 236 5.65 -29.07 -25.59
N VAL A 237 5.49 -30.25 -26.20
CA VAL A 237 4.60 -30.44 -27.37
C VAL A 237 3.17 -30.03 -27.05
N THR A 238 2.70 -30.37 -25.85
CA THR A 238 1.32 -30.09 -25.46
C THR A 238 1.08 -28.64 -25.11
N ARG A 239 2.04 -28.01 -24.44
CA ARG A 239 1.85 -26.67 -23.86
C ARG A 239 2.58 -25.54 -24.62
N TYR A 240 3.70 -25.89 -25.28
CA TYR A 240 4.55 -24.93 -26.01
C TYR A 240 5.14 -25.58 -27.28
N PRO A 241 4.33 -25.96 -28.26
CA PRO A 241 4.80 -26.74 -29.43
C PRO A 241 5.91 -26.05 -30.23
N ALA A 242 5.90 -24.71 -30.28
CA ALA A 242 6.93 -23.92 -30.94
C ALA A 242 8.29 -23.97 -30.21
N ALA A 243 8.32 -24.29 -28.91
CA ALA A 243 9.54 -24.28 -28.11
C ALA A 243 10.52 -25.43 -28.45
N LEU A 244 10.04 -26.51 -29.03
CA LEU A 244 10.87 -27.67 -29.39
C LEU A 244 11.88 -27.40 -30.51
N HIS A 245 11.62 -26.40 -31.32
CA HIS A 245 12.45 -26.04 -32.48
C HIS A 245 13.36 -24.85 -32.21
N LEU A 246 13.44 -24.40 -30.94
CA LEU A 246 14.24 -23.24 -30.57
C LEU A 246 15.75 -23.57 -30.58
N GLU A 247 16.49 -22.77 -31.30
CA GLU A 247 17.96 -22.75 -31.31
C GLU A 247 18.52 -22.33 -29.94
N PRO A 248 19.73 -22.74 -29.52
CA PRO A 248 20.38 -22.28 -28.30
C PRO A 248 20.49 -20.75 -28.18
N SER A 249 20.67 -20.07 -29.31
CA SER A 249 20.67 -18.61 -29.41
C SER A 249 19.33 -18.00 -28.94
N LEU A 250 18.22 -18.64 -29.24
CA LEU A 250 16.87 -18.22 -28.84
C LEU A 250 16.63 -18.40 -27.34
N LEU A 251 17.22 -19.44 -26.71
CA LEU A 251 17.17 -19.64 -25.26
C LEU A 251 17.77 -18.46 -24.49
N ASN A 252 18.92 -17.98 -24.97
CA ASN A 252 19.54 -16.78 -24.39
C ASN A 252 18.64 -15.56 -24.58
N GLN A 253 17.99 -15.41 -25.74
CA GLN A 253 17.05 -14.30 -25.99
C GLN A 253 15.82 -14.39 -25.07
N LEU A 254 15.26 -15.58 -24.83
CA LEU A 254 14.14 -15.77 -23.88
C LEU A 254 14.53 -15.41 -22.45
N THR A 255 15.76 -15.78 -22.04
CA THR A 255 16.27 -15.41 -20.70
C THR A 255 16.41 -13.89 -20.56
N VAL A 256 16.94 -13.21 -21.58
CA VAL A 256 17.05 -11.75 -21.60
C VAL A 256 15.66 -11.11 -21.58
N LEU A 257 14.71 -11.67 -22.33
CA LEU A 257 13.33 -11.16 -22.37
C LEU A 257 12.62 -11.36 -21.03
N ALA A 258 12.83 -12.48 -20.35
CA ALA A 258 12.30 -12.73 -19.00
C ALA A 258 12.89 -11.75 -17.97
N ALA A 259 14.20 -11.50 -18.03
CA ALA A 259 14.85 -10.48 -17.20
C ALA A 259 14.30 -9.07 -17.49
N ALA A 260 14.10 -8.71 -18.75
CA ALA A 260 13.51 -7.44 -19.15
C ALA A 260 12.06 -7.30 -18.63
N ALA A 261 11.24 -8.35 -18.75
CA ALA A 261 9.89 -8.39 -18.22
C ALA A 261 9.87 -8.16 -16.69
N PHE A 262 10.73 -8.87 -15.97
CA PHE A 262 10.91 -8.69 -14.53
C PHE A 262 11.29 -7.24 -14.17
N VAL A 263 12.31 -6.68 -14.84
CA VAL A 263 12.78 -5.31 -14.58
C VAL A 263 11.67 -4.28 -14.82
N LEU A 264 10.91 -4.41 -15.90
CA LEU A 264 9.80 -3.49 -16.21
C LEU A 264 8.69 -3.56 -15.15
N VAL A 265 8.33 -4.76 -14.72
CA VAL A 265 7.36 -4.95 -13.63
C VAL A 265 7.91 -4.35 -12.33
N ALA A 266 9.15 -4.65 -11.99
CA ALA A 266 9.80 -4.13 -10.79
C ALA A 266 9.86 -2.59 -10.78
N VAL A 267 10.23 -1.95 -11.91
CA VAL A 267 10.24 -0.49 -12.06
C VAL A 267 8.86 0.12 -11.80
N GLY A 268 7.81 -0.45 -12.40
CA GLY A 268 6.45 0.01 -12.19
C GLY A 268 6.00 -0.10 -10.72
N LEU A 269 6.31 -1.21 -10.05
CA LEU A 269 5.99 -1.43 -8.64
C LEU A 269 6.83 -0.54 -7.71
N PHE A 270 8.13 -0.38 -7.98
CA PHE A 270 9.01 0.50 -7.19
C PHE A 270 8.60 1.97 -7.31
N PHE A 271 8.09 2.40 -8.46
CA PHE A 271 7.48 3.71 -8.59
C PHE A 271 6.27 3.85 -7.66
N LYS A 272 5.35 2.89 -7.64
CA LYS A 272 4.12 2.95 -6.81
C LYS A 272 4.43 2.99 -5.31
N VAL A 273 5.45 2.29 -4.83
CA VAL A 273 5.89 2.38 -3.43
C VAL A 273 6.79 3.59 -3.15
N ALA A 274 7.21 4.33 -4.17
CA ALA A 274 8.16 5.43 -4.12
C ALA A 274 9.56 4.99 -3.65
N ALA A 275 10.08 3.87 -4.14
CA ALA A 275 11.46 3.44 -3.91
C ALA A 275 12.45 4.24 -4.79
N VAL A 276 13.65 4.50 -4.29
CA VAL A 276 14.74 5.17 -5.05
C VAL A 276 15.25 4.23 -6.15
N PRO A 277 15.40 4.72 -7.41
CA PRO A 277 15.35 6.11 -7.88
C PRO A 277 13.94 6.60 -8.32
N PHE A 278 12.90 5.79 -8.22
CA PHE A 278 11.56 6.05 -8.75
C PHE A 278 10.65 6.85 -7.78
N HIS A 279 11.23 7.56 -6.82
CA HIS A 279 10.56 8.24 -5.71
C HIS A 279 10.19 9.71 -6.00
N GLN A 280 10.65 10.29 -7.10
CA GLN A 280 10.66 11.74 -7.37
C GLN A 280 9.28 12.40 -7.27
N TRP A 281 8.22 11.64 -7.58
CA TRP A 281 6.85 12.14 -7.51
C TRP A 281 6.35 12.38 -6.08
N ALA A 282 6.82 11.58 -5.10
CA ALA A 282 6.21 11.51 -3.78
C ALA A 282 6.36 12.80 -2.96
N PRO A 283 7.54 13.48 -2.88
CA PRO A 283 7.66 14.72 -2.11
C PRO A 283 6.75 15.83 -2.64
N ASP A 284 6.66 16.00 -3.96
CA ASP A 284 5.88 17.07 -4.58
C ASP A 284 4.36 16.79 -4.46
N VAL A 285 3.96 15.54 -4.64
CA VAL A 285 2.55 15.12 -4.49
C VAL A 285 2.10 15.24 -3.03
N TYR A 286 2.93 14.83 -2.07
CA TYR A 286 2.58 14.94 -0.65
C TYR A 286 2.45 16.39 -0.20
N GLU A 287 3.34 17.27 -0.66
CA GLU A 287 3.28 18.69 -0.34
C GLU A 287 2.04 19.37 -0.93
N GLY A 288 1.71 19.07 -2.20
CA GLY A 288 0.65 19.79 -2.91
C GLY A 288 -0.76 19.23 -2.69
N ALA A 289 -0.92 17.93 -2.40
CA ALA A 289 -2.25 17.33 -2.19
C ALA A 289 -2.93 17.85 -0.92
N PRO A 290 -4.27 17.82 -0.83
CA PRO A 290 -4.99 18.03 0.42
C PRO A 290 -4.43 17.12 1.52
N THR A 291 -4.20 17.62 2.73
CA THR A 291 -3.49 16.87 3.79
C THR A 291 -4.12 15.51 4.13
N PRO A 292 -5.49 15.35 4.16
CA PRO A 292 -6.10 14.02 4.32
C PRO A 292 -5.78 13.07 3.16
N ILE A 293 -5.66 13.60 1.93
CA ILE A 293 -5.28 12.79 0.77
C ILE A 293 -3.80 12.41 0.83
N THR A 294 -2.94 13.34 1.27
CA THR A 294 -1.53 13.02 1.54
C THR A 294 -1.43 11.86 2.54
N ALA A 295 -2.19 11.88 3.63
CA ALA A 295 -2.27 10.77 4.58
C ALA A 295 -2.71 9.48 3.89
N TYR A 296 -3.76 9.51 3.09
CA TYR A 296 -4.32 8.33 2.41
C TYR A 296 -3.33 7.72 1.40
N VAL A 297 -2.72 8.55 0.55
CA VAL A 297 -1.65 8.11 -0.37
C VAL A 297 -0.46 7.53 0.39
N SER A 298 -0.07 8.16 1.51
CA SER A 298 1.06 7.69 2.30
C SER A 298 0.83 6.31 2.92
N VAL A 299 -0.36 6.06 3.47
CA VAL A 299 -0.63 4.82 4.22
C VAL A 299 -1.29 3.74 3.38
N ALA A 300 -2.42 4.03 2.73
CA ALA A 300 -3.23 3.02 2.07
C ALA A 300 -2.67 2.65 0.70
N SER A 301 -2.37 3.62 -0.17
CA SER A 301 -1.79 3.37 -1.48
C SER A 301 -0.46 2.61 -1.40
N LYS A 302 0.42 2.97 -0.44
CA LYS A 302 1.67 2.24 -0.24
C LYS A 302 1.44 0.82 0.25
N THR A 303 0.56 0.63 1.22
CA THR A 303 0.22 -0.70 1.73
C THR A 303 -0.34 -1.58 0.61
N ALA A 304 -1.21 -1.05 -0.25
CA ALA A 304 -1.74 -1.76 -1.41
C ALA A 304 -0.66 -2.08 -2.46
N SER A 305 0.23 -1.12 -2.72
CA SER A 305 1.35 -1.33 -3.64
C SER A 305 2.32 -2.39 -3.12
N PHE A 306 2.56 -2.45 -1.81
CA PHE A 306 3.31 -3.54 -1.19
C PHE A 306 2.55 -4.87 -1.22
N ALA A 307 1.23 -4.88 -1.03
CA ALA A 307 0.44 -6.10 -1.18
C ALA A 307 0.59 -6.68 -2.59
N LEU A 308 0.45 -5.85 -3.63
CA LEU A 308 0.66 -6.28 -5.01
C LEU A 308 2.10 -6.75 -5.26
N LEU A 309 3.10 -6.00 -4.76
CA LEU A 309 4.51 -6.36 -4.88
C LEU A 309 4.79 -7.70 -4.20
N LEU A 310 4.30 -7.92 -2.97
CA LEU A 310 4.46 -9.17 -2.24
C LEU A 310 3.78 -10.32 -2.97
N ARG A 311 2.54 -10.12 -3.46
CA ARG A 311 1.79 -11.14 -4.23
C ARG A 311 2.62 -11.59 -5.45
N LEU A 312 3.27 -10.69 -6.17
CA LEU A 312 4.10 -11.04 -7.33
C LEU A 312 5.47 -11.61 -6.95
N PHE A 313 6.19 -10.97 -6.03
CA PHE A 313 7.56 -11.37 -5.70
C PHE A 313 7.62 -12.69 -4.92
N VAL A 314 6.67 -12.91 -4.01
CA VAL A 314 6.63 -14.12 -3.18
C VAL A 314 5.97 -15.31 -3.88
N THR A 315 5.12 -15.05 -4.90
CA THR A 315 4.47 -16.15 -5.65
C THR A 315 5.10 -16.38 -7.01
N VAL A 316 5.15 -15.36 -7.89
CA VAL A 316 5.64 -15.52 -9.27
C VAL A 316 7.15 -15.63 -9.32
N PHE A 317 7.85 -14.68 -8.68
CA PHE A 317 9.31 -14.55 -8.78
C PHE A 317 10.07 -15.21 -7.63
N ALA A 318 9.38 -15.96 -6.75
CA ALA A 318 10.00 -16.61 -5.59
C ALA A 318 11.16 -17.52 -5.97
N ALA A 319 11.00 -18.32 -7.02
CA ALA A 319 12.03 -19.26 -7.47
C ALA A 319 13.30 -18.59 -8.05
N SER A 320 13.20 -17.29 -8.41
CA SER A 320 14.30 -16.46 -8.92
C SER A 320 14.86 -15.50 -7.88
N GLN A 321 14.60 -15.73 -6.59
CA GLN A 321 14.98 -14.82 -5.50
C GLN A 321 16.48 -14.47 -5.52
N GLU A 322 17.35 -15.42 -5.71
CA GLU A 322 18.80 -15.20 -5.76
C GLU A 322 19.21 -14.21 -6.86
N THR A 323 18.46 -14.17 -7.96
CA THR A 323 18.75 -13.29 -9.10
C THR A 323 18.31 -11.85 -8.84
N TRP A 324 17.13 -11.64 -8.26
CA TRP A 324 16.60 -10.28 -8.05
C TRP A 324 16.94 -9.67 -6.69
N MET A 325 17.30 -10.48 -5.71
CA MET A 325 17.64 -10.05 -4.35
C MET A 325 18.72 -8.95 -4.31
N PRO A 326 19.84 -9.01 -5.04
CA PRO A 326 20.86 -7.96 -5.03
C PRO A 326 20.34 -6.62 -5.53
N LEU A 327 19.47 -6.63 -6.56
CA LEU A 327 18.82 -5.43 -7.08
C LEU A 327 17.93 -4.79 -6.01
N VAL A 328 17.06 -5.58 -5.38
CA VAL A 328 16.16 -5.11 -4.33
C VAL A 328 16.94 -4.60 -3.12
N ALA A 329 18.03 -5.28 -2.73
CA ALA A 329 18.91 -4.82 -1.65
C ALA A 329 19.55 -3.46 -1.97
N GLY A 330 20.04 -3.27 -3.19
CA GLY A 330 20.58 -1.98 -3.65
C GLY A 330 19.53 -0.85 -3.59
N ILE A 331 18.31 -1.11 -4.07
CA ILE A 331 17.18 -0.17 -4.04
C ILE A 331 16.76 0.14 -2.60
N ALA A 332 16.74 -0.86 -1.72
CA ALA A 332 16.42 -0.69 -0.30
C ALA A 332 17.43 0.23 0.40
N VAL A 333 18.73 -0.03 0.22
CA VAL A 333 19.80 0.81 0.78
C VAL A 333 19.76 2.22 0.20
N ALA A 334 19.55 2.37 -1.10
CA ALA A 334 19.40 3.68 -1.74
C ALA A 334 18.20 4.45 -1.19
N SER A 335 17.07 3.78 -0.95
CA SER A 335 15.86 4.37 -0.37
C SER A 335 16.06 4.80 1.08
N LEU A 336 16.74 3.98 1.88
CA LEU A 336 17.15 4.35 3.25
C LEU A 336 18.06 5.58 3.24
N THR A 337 19.06 5.58 2.37
CA THR A 337 20.04 6.67 2.28
C THR A 337 19.39 7.97 1.87
N TRP A 338 18.73 7.98 0.71
CA TRP A 338 18.16 9.20 0.14
C TRP A 338 17.01 9.72 0.99
N GLY A 339 16.09 8.84 1.42
CA GLY A 339 14.95 9.22 2.25
C GLY A 339 15.38 9.89 3.55
N ASN A 340 16.36 9.34 4.26
CA ASN A 340 16.85 9.94 5.51
C ASN A 340 17.62 11.24 5.27
N LEU A 341 18.55 11.28 4.31
CA LEU A 341 19.37 12.47 4.08
C LEU A 341 18.54 13.66 3.58
N ALA A 342 17.61 13.42 2.66
CA ALA A 342 16.75 14.47 2.13
C ALA A 342 15.75 15.00 3.18
N ALA A 343 15.28 14.16 4.12
CA ALA A 343 14.40 14.59 5.22
C ALA A 343 15.07 15.59 6.17
N LEU A 344 16.40 15.54 6.33
CA LEU A 344 17.14 16.44 7.23
C LEU A 344 16.98 17.92 6.89
N THR A 345 16.81 18.25 5.63
CA THR A 345 16.78 19.65 5.14
C THR A 345 15.36 20.20 4.97
N GLN A 346 14.33 19.37 5.10
CA GLN A 346 12.96 19.81 4.85
C GLN A 346 12.41 20.66 5.99
N THR A 347 11.68 21.72 5.64
CA THR A 347 10.93 22.56 6.59
C THR A 347 9.44 22.31 6.51
N ASN A 348 8.93 21.93 5.35
CA ASN A 348 7.55 21.54 5.18
C ASN A 348 7.31 20.13 5.74
N LEU A 349 6.32 20.00 6.64
CA LEU A 349 6.02 18.76 7.36
C LEU A 349 5.57 17.62 6.44
N LYS A 350 4.74 17.93 5.43
CA LYS A 350 4.26 16.92 4.48
C LYS A 350 5.41 16.40 3.62
N ARG A 351 6.30 17.29 3.17
CA ARG A 351 7.48 16.93 2.40
C ARG A 351 8.50 16.14 3.23
N LEU A 352 8.69 16.53 4.49
CA LEU A 352 9.52 15.79 5.45
C LEU A 352 8.98 14.36 5.64
N LEU A 353 7.67 14.21 5.87
CA LEU A 353 7.02 12.91 6.02
C LEU A 353 7.03 12.09 4.71
N ALA A 354 7.07 12.73 3.54
CA ALA A 354 7.26 12.05 2.26
C ALA A 354 8.64 11.37 2.18
N TYR A 355 9.71 12.09 2.53
CA TYR A 355 11.06 11.50 2.56
C TYR A 355 11.20 10.46 3.67
N SER A 356 10.61 10.69 4.83
CA SER A 356 10.46 9.68 5.87
C SER A 356 9.82 8.39 5.32
N SER A 357 8.73 8.53 4.59
CA SER A 357 7.99 7.45 3.94
C SER A 357 8.85 6.66 2.93
N ILE A 358 9.76 7.33 2.19
CA ILE A 358 10.73 6.69 1.30
C ILE A 358 11.74 5.85 2.11
N SER A 359 12.18 6.35 3.27
CA SER A 359 13.03 5.58 4.18
C SER A 359 12.32 4.33 4.71
N HIS A 360 11.03 4.44 5.10
CA HIS A 360 10.24 3.29 5.53
C HIS A 360 10.10 2.22 4.43
N VAL A 361 9.95 2.63 3.16
CA VAL A 361 9.98 1.70 2.02
C VAL A 361 11.30 0.92 1.99
N GLY A 362 12.42 1.57 2.24
CA GLY A 362 13.71 0.90 2.33
C GLY A 362 13.76 -0.21 3.38
N TYR A 363 13.22 0.03 4.59
CA TYR A 363 13.12 -1.03 5.62
C TYR A 363 12.25 -2.20 5.17
N ILE A 364 11.09 -1.94 4.57
CA ILE A 364 10.17 -2.99 4.12
C ILE A 364 10.80 -3.82 2.99
N LEU A 365 11.52 -3.18 2.06
CA LEU A 365 12.25 -3.87 1.00
C LEU A 365 13.39 -4.74 1.54
N LEU A 366 14.06 -4.37 2.64
CA LEU A 366 15.03 -5.25 3.30
C LEU A 366 14.38 -6.52 3.85
N GLY A 367 13.13 -6.44 4.34
CA GLY A 367 12.36 -7.62 4.69
C GLY A 367 12.11 -8.53 3.48
N LEU A 368 11.80 -7.95 2.31
CA LEU A 368 11.63 -8.72 1.07
C LEU A 368 12.93 -9.42 0.65
N VAL A 369 14.09 -8.77 0.86
CA VAL A 369 15.42 -9.37 0.62
C VAL A 369 15.63 -10.61 1.48
N ALA A 370 15.28 -10.54 2.77
CA ALA A 370 15.38 -11.68 3.67
C ALA A 370 14.44 -12.83 3.27
N GLY A 371 13.18 -12.53 2.93
CA GLY A 371 12.24 -13.45 2.27
C GLY A 371 11.82 -14.70 3.05
N ASN A 372 12.24 -14.85 4.33
CA ASN A 372 11.83 -15.96 5.19
C ASN A 372 10.49 -15.68 5.89
N GLY A 373 9.96 -16.65 6.65
CA GLY A 373 8.69 -16.49 7.38
C GLY A 373 8.71 -15.33 8.38
N THR A 374 9.82 -15.14 9.09
CA THR A 374 10.03 -14.00 10.00
C THR A 374 9.96 -12.66 9.25
N ALA A 375 10.53 -12.60 8.04
CA ALA A 375 10.50 -11.41 7.20
C ALA A 375 9.08 -11.08 6.73
N LEU A 376 8.31 -12.06 6.25
CA LEU A 376 6.94 -11.86 5.79
C LEU A 376 6.03 -11.39 6.93
N THR A 377 6.17 -11.99 8.10
CA THR A 377 5.54 -11.52 9.34
C THR A 377 5.96 -10.09 9.66
N GLY A 378 7.26 -9.80 9.59
CA GLY A 378 7.82 -8.48 9.85
C GLY A 378 7.30 -7.41 8.90
N ILE A 379 7.22 -7.70 7.60
CA ILE A 379 6.66 -6.80 6.59
C ILE A 379 5.18 -6.50 6.87
N SER A 380 4.36 -7.53 7.13
CA SER A 380 2.94 -7.37 7.42
C SER A 380 2.73 -6.55 8.70
N TYR A 381 3.46 -6.86 9.75
CA TYR A 381 3.43 -6.11 11.00
C TYR A 381 3.86 -4.66 10.81
N TYR A 382 4.91 -4.43 10.02
CA TYR A 382 5.41 -3.09 9.72
C TYR A 382 4.38 -2.26 8.96
N LEU A 383 3.75 -2.83 7.94
CA LEU A 383 2.70 -2.17 7.17
C LEU A 383 1.48 -1.86 8.05
N PHE A 384 1.09 -2.79 8.92
CA PHE A 384 0.06 -2.56 9.93
C PHE A 384 0.41 -1.37 10.83
N ALA A 385 1.59 -1.37 11.47
CA ALA A 385 2.05 -0.28 12.32
C ALA A 385 2.12 1.05 11.55
N TYR A 386 2.62 1.00 10.31
CA TYR A 386 2.80 2.15 9.45
C TYR A 386 1.49 2.88 9.14
N VAL A 387 0.39 2.14 8.92
CA VAL A 387 -0.94 2.73 8.68
C VAL A 387 -1.34 3.62 9.85
N PHE A 388 -1.26 3.15 11.08
CA PHE A 388 -1.76 3.88 12.23
C PHE A 388 -0.81 4.99 12.69
N MET A 389 0.50 4.74 12.77
CA MET A 389 1.46 5.76 13.23
C MET A 389 1.57 6.92 12.22
N THR A 390 1.50 6.64 10.92
CA THR A 390 1.61 7.68 9.90
C THR A 390 0.29 8.45 9.73
N ALA A 391 -0.86 7.76 9.71
CA ALA A 391 -2.16 8.42 9.72
C ALA A 391 -2.32 9.31 10.95
N GLY A 392 -1.86 8.87 12.12
CA GLY A 392 -1.85 9.66 13.35
C GLY A 392 -0.96 10.91 13.26
N ALA A 393 0.23 10.79 12.67
CA ALA A 393 1.11 11.93 12.44
C ALA A 393 0.46 12.99 11.54
N PHE A 394 -0.11 12.57 10.40
CA PHE A 394 -0.85 13.47 9.52
C PHE A 394 -2.13 14.01 10.17
N ALA A 395 -2.81 13.23 11.01
CA ALA A 395 -4.00 13.69 11.73
C ALA A 395 -3.70 14.87 12.63
N VAL A 396 -2.54 14.91 13.29
CA VAL A 396 -2.13 16.10 14.07
C VAL A 396 -1.92 17.31 13.15
N ILE A 397 -1.29 17.14 11.99
CA ILE A 397 -1.11 18.23 11.00
C ILE A 397 -2.48 18.73 10.51
N ILE A 398 -3.44 17.84 10.24
CA ILE A 398 -4.80 18.20 9.85
C ILE A 398 -5.52 19.00 10.95
N VAL A 399 -5.30 18.67 12.23
CA VAL A 399 -5.89 19.40 13.36
C VAL A 399 -5.32 20.82 13.47
N LEU A 400 -4.07 21.07 13.02
CA LEU A 400 -3.48 22.41 12.99
C LEU A 400 -4.10 23.31 11.91
N ARG A 401 -4.71 22.74 10.85
CA ARG A 401 -5.36 23.50 9.78
C ARG A 401 -6.52 24.30 10.30
N GLN A 402 -6.48 25.62 10.10
CA GLN A 402 -7.52 26.57 10.47
C GLN A 402 -7.66 27.65 9.39
N LYS A 403 -8.76 28.43 9.41
CA LYS A 403 -8.89 29.61 8.53
C LYS A 403 -7.74 30.57 8.80
N GLY A 404 -6.91 30.82 7.79
CA GLY A 404 -5.73 31.71 7.88
C GLY A 404 -4.43 31.04 8.33
N LEU A 405 -4.45 29.74 8.74
CA LEU A 405 -3.24 28.98 9.08
C LEU A 405 -3.22 27.67 8.32
N ILE A 406 -2.23 27.47 7.47
CA ILE A 406 -2.07 26.23 6.72
C ILE A 406 -1.61 25.10 7.65
N GLY A 407 -0.68 25.34 8.56
CA GLY A 407 -0.26 24.38 9.58
C GLY A 407 0.69 23.31 9.05
N GLU A 408 1.38 23.56 7.93
CA GLU A 408 2.21 22.58 7.25
C GLU A 408 3.72 22.80 7.39
N GLU A 409 4.14 23.93 7.97
CA GLU A 409 5.56 24.23 8.20
C GLU A 409 5.99 23.86 9.62
N LEU A 410 7.28 23.58 9.81
CA LEU A 410 7.84 23.27 11.14
C LEU A 410 7.57 24.40 12.16
N ASP A 411 7.61 25.66 11.72
CA ASP A 411 7.39 26.80 12.60
C ASP A 411 5.93 26.93 13.06
N ASP A 412 4.97 26.37 12.33
CA ASP A 412 3.56 26.30 12.73
C ASP A 412 3.36 25.44 14.00
N LEU A 413 4.31 24.52 14.27
CA LEU A 413 4.34 23.70 15.47
C LEU A 413 4.86 24.43 16.70
N ASN A 414 5.52 25.59 16.55
CA ASN A 414 6.18 26.28 17.67
C ASN A 414 5.24 26.46 18.86
N GLY A 415 5.68 25.96 20.03
CA GLY A 415 4.92 26.03 21.27
C GLY A 415 3.57 25.27 21.25
N LEU A 416 3.40 24.27 20.43
CA LEU A 416 2.16 23.46 20.37
C LEU A 416 1.78 22.92 21.74
N TYR A 417 2.76 22.51 22.57
CA TYR A 417 2.52 22.05 23.94
C TYR A 417 1.77 23.10 24.79
N GLN A 418 2.10 24.39 24.66
CA GLN A 418 1.44 25.47 25.40
C GLN A 418 0.04 25.77 24.85
N ARG A 419 -0.18 25.57 23.52
CA ARG A 419 -1.46 25.81 22.85
C ARG A 419 -2.43 24.63 22.95
N SER A 420 -1.91 23.40 22.88
CA SER A 420 -2.67 22.15 22.96
C SER A 420 -1.76 21.00 23.43
N PRO A 421 -1.66 20.76 24.76
CA PRO A 421 -0.82 19.69 25.32
C PRO A 421 -1.17 18.31 24.75
N ALA A 422 -2.45 18.05 24.53
CA ALA A 422 -2.91 16.77 23.95
C ALA A 422 -2.38 16.55 22.54
N ALA A 423 -2.47 17.55 21.65
CA ALA A 423 -1.95 17.44 20.28
C ALA A 423 -0.43 17.27 20.27
N ALA A 424 0.29 17.99 21.16
CA ALA A 424 1.74 17.86 21.28
C ALA A 424 2.16 16.46 21.78
N LEU A 425 1.42 15.90 22.75
CA LEU A 425 1.67 14.54 23.25
C LEU A 425 1.41 13.48 22.17
N LEU A 426 0.31 13.59 21.44
CA LEU A 426 0.00 12.69 20.33
C LEU A 426 1.08 12.75 19.24
N LEU A 427 1.50 13.96 18.86
CA LEU A 427 2.59 14.14 17.91
C LEU A 427 3.89 13.48 18.40
N LEU A 428 4.25 13.65 19.67
CA LEU A 428 5.43 13.00 20.27
C LEU A 428 5.35 11.48 20.12
N ILE A 429 4.22 10.85 20.47
CA ILE A 429 4.03 9.40 20.39
C ILE A 429 4.21 8.91 18.94
N PHE A 430 3.60 9.60 17.96
CA PHE A 430 3.73 9.20 16.56
C PHE A 430 5.15 9.41 16.03
N MET A 431 5.84 10.49 16.41
CA MET A 431 7.25 10.73 16.04
C MET A 431 8.18 9.66 16.64
N LEU A 432 7.97 9.26 17.89
CA LEU A 432 8.72 8.17 18.53
C LEU A 432 8.48 6.84 17.81
N SER A 433 7.23 6.57 17.38
CA SER A 433 6.90 5.35 16.65
C SER A 433 7.54 5.32 15.26
N LEU A 434 7.48 6.42 14.51
CA LEU A 434 8.13 6.53 13.19
C LEU A 434 9.65 6.39 13.31
N ALA A 435 10.25 6.97 14.36
CA ALA A 435 11.67 6.79 14.66
C ALA A 435 12.02 5.33 14.99
N GLY A 436 11.07 4.57 15.54
CA GLY A 436 11.29 3.18 15.98
C GLY A 436 11.84 3.10 17.39
N ILE A 437 11.29 3.90 18.31
CA ILE A 437 11.68 3.90 19.74
C ILE A 437 10.70 3.03 20.54
N PRO A 438 11.18 2.10 21.40
CA PRO A 438 10.32 1.39 22.33
C PRO A 438 9.55 2.36 23.25
N PRO A 439 8.33 2.05 23.68
CA PRO A 439 7.52 0.84 23.47
C PRO A 439 6.47 1.01 22.37
N THR A 440 6.84 1.40 21.17
CA THR A 440 5.89 1.70 20.08
C THR A 440 5.87 0.62 19.00
N ALA A 441 4.79 0.57 18.22
CA ALA A 441 4.61 -0.40 17.12
C ALA A 441 5.71 -0.31 16.05
N GLY A 442 6.19 0.91 15.74
CA GLY A 442 7.26 1.10 14.75
C GLY A 442 8.58 0.47 15.13
N PHE A 443 8.88 0.39 16.44
CA PHE A 443 10.05 -0.37 16.93
C PHE A 443 9.91 -1.86 16.61
N MET A 444 8.77 -2.47 16.93
CA MET A 444 8.54 -3.90 16.70
C MET A 444 8.61 -4.26 15.22
N GLY A 445 8.05 -3.40 14.35
CA GLY A 445 8.17 -3.59 12.89
C GLY A 445 9.62 -3.63 12.42
N LYS A 446 10.46 -2.69 12.86
CA LYS A 446 11.90 -2.68 12.54
C LYS A 446 12.63 -3.88 13.14
N TYR A 447 12.29 -4.26 14.37
CA TYR A 447 12.89 -5.38 15.06
C TYR A 447 12.74 -6.70 14.26
N PHE A 448 11.53 -7.01 13.77
CA PHE A 448 11.32 -8.22 12.96
C PHE A 448 12.10 -8.19 11.65
N ILE A 449 12.22 -7.04 11.00
CA ILE A 449 13.04 -6.91 9.79
C ILE A 449 14.53 -7.15 10.10
N PHE A 450 15.06 -6.59 11.19
CA PHE A 450 16.46 -6.82 11.58
C PHE A 450 16.71 -8.27 11.95
N LEU A 451 15.79 -8.88 12.69
CA LEU A 451 15.88 -10.29 13.07
C LEU A 451 15.93 -11.18 11.82
N SER A 452 15.05 -10.94 10.85
CA SER A 452 15.00 -11.72 9.61
C SER A 452 16.28 -11.61 8.78
N LEU A 453 16.89 -10.42 8.73
CA LEU A 453 18.19 -10.23 8.03
C LEU A 453 19.33 -10.99 8.71
N ILE A 454 19.32 -11.09 10.03
CA ILE A 454 20.32 -11.88 10.78
C ILE A 454 20.10 -13.36 10.54
N GLU A 455 18.86 -13.85 10.61
CA GLU A 455 18.47 -15.24 10.37
C GLU A 455 18.85 -15.71 8.96
N THR A 456 18.78 -14.82 7.97
CA THR A 456 19.10 -15.12 6.56
C THR A 456 20.55 -14.78 6.17
N HIS A 457 21.42 -14.60 7.16
CA HIS A 457 22.86 -14.33 6.96
C HIS A 457 23.17 -13.05 6.17
N HIS A 458 22.36 -12.00 6.34
CA HIS A 458 22.58 -10.65 5.79
C HIS A 458 22.95 -9.61 6.85
N PRO A 459 23.94 -9.84 7.75
CA PRO A 459 24.23 -8.95 8.88
C PRO A 459 24.70 -7.56 8.43
N VAL A 460 25.35 -7.44 7.28
CA VAL A 460 25.79 -6.16 6.73
C VAL A 460 24.60 -5.26 6.43
N LEU A 461 23.52 -5.79 5.82
CA LEU A 461 22.30 -5.03 5.57
C LEU A 461 21.59 -4.64 6.87
N ALA A 462 21.60 -5.52 7.88
CA ALA A 462 21.05 -5.21 9.20
C ALA A 462 21.82 -4.05 9.87
N VAL A 463 23.15 -4.03 9.80
CA VAL A 463 23.97 -2.92 10.33
C VAL A 463 23.66 -1.62 9.60
N PHE A 464 23.60 -1.61 8.26
CA PHE A 464 23.20 -0.43 7.50
C PHE A 464 21.81 0.08 7.92
N ALA A 465 20.84 -0.81 8.05
CA ALA A 465 19.49 -0.46 8.47
C ALA A 465 19.46 0.20 9.86
N VAL A 466 20.24 -0.31 10.82
CA VAL A 466 20.36 0.28 12.17
C VAL A 466 21.03 1.64 12.12
N LEU A 467 22.08 1.82 11.32
CA LEU A 467 22.77 3.12 11.20
C LEU A 467 21.83 4.23 10.71
N TYR A 468 20.88 3.93 9.83
CA TYR A 468 19.90 4.92 9.35
C TYR A 468 18.82 5.30 10.36
N ILE A 469 18.76 4.65 11.54
CA ILE A 469 17.92 5.13 12.64
C ILE A 469 18.44 6.48 13.17
N VAL A 470 19.76 6.72 13.16
CA VAL A 470 20.36 7.94 13.71
C VAL A 470 19.88 9.22 12.99
N PRO A 471 20.02 9.36 11.66
CA PRO A 471 19.46 10.51 10.95
C PRO A 471 17.92 10.59 11.07
N ALA A 472 17.22 9.44 11.15
CA ALA A 472 15.78 9.42 11.36
C ALA A 472 15.40 10.06 12.71
N LEU A 473 16.08 9.71 13.78
CA LEU A 473 15.92 10.32 15.10
C LEU A 473 16.04 11.83 15.01
N TYR A 474 17.06 12.35 14.33
CA TYR A 474 17.31 13.78 14.27
C TYR A 474 16.12 14.56 13.68
N TYR A 475 15.60 14.17 12.50
CA TYR A 475 14.51 14.95 11.89
C TYR A 475 13.17 14.77 12.59
N TYR A 476 12.88 13.60 13.19
CA TYR A 476 11.68 13.44 14.01
C TYR A 476 11.77 14.22 15.32
N PHE A 477 12.93 14.21 15.99
CA PHE A 477 13.12 15.03 17.18
C PHE A 477 13.11 16.53 16.89
N ARG A 478 13.53 16.96 15.71
CA ARG A 478 13.38 18.36 15.28
C ARG A 478 11.91 18.80 15.29
N ILE A 479 10.97 17.96 14.83
CA ILE A 479 9.52 18.19 14.93
C ILE A 479 9.10 18.34 16.40
N VAL A 480 9.57 17.43 17.26
CA VAL A 480 9.28 17.46 18.70
C VAL A 480 9.84 18.72 19.38
N VAL A 481 11.07 19.13 19.03
CA VAL A 481 11.68 20.36 19.56
C VAL A 481 10.82 21.60 19.23
N HIS A 482 10.31 21.72 18.01
CA HIS A 482 9.41 22.81 17.64
C HIS A 482 8.11 22.78 18.47
N ALA A 483 7.52 21.62 18.64
CA ALA A 483 6.25 21.45 19.35
C ALA A 483 6.37 21.70 20.87
N TRP A 484 7.50 21.34 21.50
CA TRP A 484 7.63 21.31 22.95
C TRP A 484 8.54 22.40 23.54
N LEU A 485 9.62 22.78 22.86
CA LEU A 485 10.69 23.62 23.42
C LEU A 485 10.71 25.03 22.86
N LYS A 486 10.15 25.28 21.70
CA LYS A 486 10.08 26.61 21.11
C LYS A 486 8.92 27.43 21.70
N GLN A 487 9.09 28.75 21.70
CA GLN A 487 8.05 29.68 22.14
C GLN A 487 6.87 29.67 21.16
N PRO A 488 5.63 29.74 21.64
CA PRO A 488 4.46 29.86 20.76
C PRO A 488 4.52 31.21 20.03
N GLY A 489 4.27 31.16 18.70
CA GLY A 489 3.97 32.34 17.91
C GLY A 489 2.50 32.79 18.12
N ASP A 490 2.02 33.70 17.28
CA ASP A 490 0.63 34.19 17.28
C ASP A 490 -0.40 33.18 16.73
N ALA A 491 0.01 31.92 16.50
CA ALA A 491 -0.85 30.91 15.95
C ALA A 491 -2.00 30.53 16.91
N PRO A 492 -3.25 30.42 16.43
CA PRO A 492 -4.41 30.16 17.28
C PRO A 492 -4.34 28.76 17.90
N ARG A 493 -5.11 28.53 18.96
CA ARG A 493 -5.23 27.23 19.58
C ARG A 493 -5.94 26.26 18.60
N PRO A 494 -5.35 25.08 18.31
CA PRO A 494 -6.01 24.10 17.47
C PRO A 494 -7.29 23.60 18.14
N SER A 495 -8.36 23.48 17.34
CA SER A 495 -9.63 22.91 17.79
C SER A 495 -9.84 21.56 17.12
N MET A 496 -10.17 20.54 17.91
CA MET A 496 -10.40 19.18 17.45
C MET A 496 -11.89 18.85 17.43
N THR A 497 -12.37 18.25 16.37
CA THR A 497 -13.73 17.70 16.31
C THR A 497 -13.80 16.30 16.91
N SER A 498 -15.01 15.84 17.26
CA SER A 498 -15.22 14.46 17.75
C SER A 498 -14.72 13.41 16.75
N ALA A 499 -14.92 13.61 15.45
CA ALA A 499 -14.42 12.72 14.40
C ALA A 499 -12.89 12.63 14.39
N GLN A 500 -12.21 13.78 14.45
CA GLN A 500 -10.74 13.83 14.54
C GLN A 500 -10.23 13.22 15.85
N ALA A 501 -10.93 13.43 16.96
CA ALA A 501 -10.57 12.84 18.25
C ALA A 501 -10.67 11.31 18.23
N VAL A 502 -11.71 10.76 17.61
CA VAL A 502 -11.88 9.31 17.41
C VAL A 502 -10.74 8.76 16.54
N ALA A 503 -10.46 9.39 15.40
CA ALA A 503 -9.38 8.95 14.50
C ALA A 503 -8.01 8.96 15.20
N LEU A 504 -7.67 10.03 15.91
CA LEU A 504 -6.43 10.13 16.68
C LEU A 504 -6.39 9.14 17.85
N GLY A 505 -7.53 8.94 18.54
CA GLY A 505 -7.66 7.96 19.63
C GLY A 505 -7.40 6.54 19.15
N VAL A 506 -7.99 6.14 18.01
CA VAL A 506 -7.73 4.83 17.39
C VAL A 506 -6.26 4.70 16.97
N ALA A 507 -5.73 5.71 16.29
CA ALA A 507 -4.34 5.68 15.81
C ALA A 507 -3.33 5.54 16.96
N VAL A 508 -3.48 6.33 18.04
CA VAL A 508 -2.55 6.25 19.18
C VAL A 508 -2.74 4.97 19.97
N PHE A 509 -3.98 4.53 20.18
CA PHE A 509 -4.27 3.28 20.87
C PHE A 509 -3.61 2.09 20.17
N VAL A 510 -3.80 1.95 18.86
CA VAL A 510 -3.19 0.85 18.10
C VAL A 510 -1.66 0.97 18.10
N THR A 511 -1.11 2.18 17.93
CA THR A 511 0.34 2.40 17.93
C THR A 511 0.99 1.98 19.25
N LEU A 512 0.36 2.27 20.38
CA LEU A 512 0.87 1.89 21.70
C LEU A 512 0.55 0.43 22.03
N ALA A 513 -0.67 -0.03 21.78
CA ALA A 513 -1.07 -1.42 22.07
C ALA A 513 -0.20 -2.42 21.31
N ALA A 514 0.04 -2.18 20.02
CA ALA A 514 0.90 -3.04 19.21
C ALA A 514 2.37 -2.97 19.65
N GLY A 515 2.84 -1.84 20.20
CA GLY A 515 4.19 -1.74 20.74
C GLY A 515 4.38 -2.40 22.11
N LEU A 516 3.41 -2.22 23.01
CA LEU A 516 3.46 -2.74 24.38
C LEU A 516 3.12 -4.24 24.45
N TYR A 517 2.17 -4.69 23.67
CA TYR A 517 1.73 -6.08 23.60
C TYR A 517 1.63 -6.56 22.16
N PRO A 518 2.77 -6.87 21.53
CA PRO A 518 2.84 -7.14 20.09
C PRO A 518 2.22 -8.49 19.68
N GLU A 519 2.07 -9.45 20.60
CA GLU A 519 1.70 -10.82 20.27
C GLU A 519 0.39 -10.96 19.46
N PRO A 520 -0.76 -10.33 19.82
CA PRO A 520 -1.98 -10.45 19.02
C PRO A 520 -1.81 -9.91 17.58
N PHE A 521 -1.04 -8.82 17.43
CA PHE A 521 -0.78 -8.19 16.15
C PHE A 521 0.24 -8.99 15.30
N THR A 522 1.18 -9.65 15.97
CA THR A 522 2.12 -10.58 15.31
C THR A 522 1.38 -11.80 14.77
N ARG A 523 0.46 -12.38 15.56
CA ARG A 523 -0.40 -13.48 15.09
C ARG A 523 -1.28 -13.07 13.92
N LEU A 524 -1.79 -11.83 13.92
CA LEU A 524 -2.54 -11.28 12.79
C LEU A 524 -1.66 -11.14 11.54
N ALA A 525 -0.42 -10.70 11.70
CA ALA A 525 0.56 -10.58 10.62
C ALA A 525 0.99 -11.96 10.07
N GLN A 526 1.16 -12.96 10.93
CA GLN A 526 1.43 -14.35 10.57
C GLN A 526 0.26 -14.96 9.78
N TYR A 527 -0.96 -14.70 10.22
CA TYR A 527 -2.16 -15.17 9.54
C TYR A 527 -2.19 -14.75 8.06
N ALA A 528 -1.67 -13.56 7.71
CA ALA A 528 -1.63 -13.09 6.32
C ALA A 528 -0.90 -14.05 5.35
N PHE A 529 0.05 -14.84 5.84
CA PHE A 529 0.81 -15.80 5.04
C PHE A 529 0.54 -17.26 5.43
N GLY A 530 -0.55 -17.54 6.15
CA GLY A 530 -0.94 -18.90 6.56
C GLY A 530 0.03 -19.56 7.55
N GLN A 531 0.72 -18.75 8.38
CA GLN A 531 1.69 -19.20 9.38
C GLN A 531 1.07 -19.28 10.78
#